data_ef76991fe1b8097f2678958d7043c8b6
#
_entry.id   ef76991fe1b8097f2678958d7043c8b6
#
_cell.length_a   1.000
_cell.length_b   1.000
_cell.length_c   1.000
_cell.angle_alpha   90.00
_cell.angle_beta   90.00
_cell.angle_gamma   90.00
#
_symmetry.space_group_name_H-M   'P 1'
#
loop_
_entity.id
_entity.type
_entity.pdbx_description
1 polymer ?
#
loop_
_entity_poly.entity_id
_entity_poly.type
_entity_poly.pdbx_seq_one_letter_code
_entity_poly.pdbx_strand_id
1 'polypeptide(L)'
;MSKIEKRIAELGLELPEAPSPMANYVTARRSGNQLYFSGAGPFQNKKPAVFGKVGSDLTLEEGYQAARLTGLNLLSQLKNEVDDLDKVRIIKVLAFVASAPDFLQQPAVMNGVSDLFAEVFGEKGLHTRSAVAVTQLPFNIPIEVEMIAEIEE
;
A
#
# COMPACT_ATOMS: atom_id res chain seq x y z
N MET A 1 22.16 2.85 -6.29
CA MET A 1 21.04 3.28 -5.40
C MET A 1 20.37 4.49 -6.01
N SER A 2 19.11 4.38 -6.36
CA SER A 2 18.30 5.48 -6.93
C SER A 2 18.07 6.61 -5.92
N LYS A 3 17.60 7.77 -6.39
CA LYS A 3 17.21 8.88 -5.50
C LYS A 3 16.08 8.48 -4.58
N ILE A 4 15.13 7.69 -5.08
CA ILE A 4 14.00 7.18 -4.29
C ILE A 4 14.48 6.24 -3.19
N GLU A 5 15.41 5.33 -3.47
CA GLU A 5 15.99 4.46 -2.44
C GLU A 5 16.71 5.26 -1.35
N LYS A 6 17.45 6.31 -1.74
CA LYS A 6 18.08 7.24 -0.78
C LYS A 6 17.02 7.95 0.05
N ARG A 7 15.93 8.40 -0.57
CA ARG A 7 14.82 9.06 0.11
C ARG A 7 14.16 8.14 1.14
N ILE A 8 13.95 6.87 0.78
CA ILE A 8 13.41 5.86 1.71
C ILE A 8 14.33 5.75 2.95
N ALA A 9 15.63 5.68 2.73
CA ALA A 9 16.62 5.61 3.81
C ALA A 9 16.64 6.89 4.68
N GLU A 10 16.59 8.08 4.06
CA GLU A 10 16.53 9.37 4.77
C GLU A 10 15.28 9.49 5.65
N LEU A 11 14.16 8.93 5.22
CA LEU A 11 12.92 8.90 5.99
C LEU A 11 12.95 7.86 7.12
N GLY A 12 14.01 7.05 7.22
CA GLY A 12 14.12 6.00 8.22
C GLY A 12 13.15 4.85 8.00
N LEU A 13 12.68 4.67 6.77
CA LEU A 13 11.71 3.62 6.42
C LEU A 13 12.42 2.29 6.19
N GLU A 14 11.92 1.25 6.84
CA GLU A 14 12.32 -0.13 6.59
C GLU A 14 11.23 -0.82 5.77
N LEU A 15 11.60 -1.26 4.56
CA LEU A 15 10.65 -2.00 3.72
C LEU A 15 10.54 -3.43 4.24
N PRO A 16 9.32 -3.92 4.52
CA PRO A 16 9.12 -5.31 4.91
C PRO A 16 9.51 -6.26 3.77
N GLU A 17 9.79 -7.50 4.11
CA GLU A 17 9.98 -8.52 3.10
C GLU A 17 8.67 -8.72 2.32
N ALA A 18 8.75 -8.65 0.98
CA ALA A 18 7.57 -8.77 0.14
C ALA A 18 6.91 -10.15 0.32
N PRO A 19 5.61 -10.21 0.59
CA PRO A 19 4.92 -11.48 0.74
C PRO A 19 4.85 -12.23 -0.59
N SER A 20 4.85 -13.56 -0.50
CA SER A 20 4.63 -14.43 -1.65
C SER A 20 3.14 -14.57 -1.94
N PRO A 21 2.74 -14.85 -3.20
CA PRO A 21 1.34 -15.14 -3.52
C PRO A 21 0.83 -16.32 -2.69
N MET A 22 -0.37 -16.20 -2.14
CA MET A 22 -0.99 -17.22 -1.30
C MET A 22 -1.96 -18.12 -2.08
N ALA A 23 -2.13 -17.87 -3.39
CA ALA A 23 -3.03 -18.61 -4.26
C ALA A 23 -2.47 -18.61 -5.69
N ASN A 24 -3.27 -19.04 -6.65
CA ASN A 24 -2.84 -19.10 -8.06
C ASN A 24 -2.94 -17.72 -8.73
N TYR A 25 -2.06 -16.80 -8.34
CA TYR A 25 -1.91 -15.47 -8.94
C TYR A 25 -0.47 -14.96 -8.75
N VAL A 26 -0.16 -13.82 -9.36
CA VAL A 26 1.12 -13.11 -9.19
C VAL A 26 0.90 -11.82 -8.41
N THR A 27 1.94 -11.33 -7.72
CA THR A 27 1.84 -10.09 -6.93
C THR A 27 1.85 -8.85 -7.80
N ALA A 28 2.46 -8.93 -8.99
CA ALA A 28 2.42 -7.85 -9.99
C ALA A 28 2.41 -8.40 -11.41
N ARG A 29 1.79 -7.65 -12.31
CA ARG A 29 1.75 -7.98 -13.74
C ARG A 29 2.02 -6.74 -14.56
N ARG A 30 2.93 -6.84 -15.52
CA ARG A 30 3.26 -5.76 -16.44
C ARG A 30 2.40 -5.84 -17.70
N SER A 31 1.91 -4.67 -18.16
CA SER A 31 1.25 -4.49 -19.44
C SER A 31 1.74 -3.17 -20.05
N GLY A 32 2.53 -3.26 -21.14
CA GLY A 32 3.22 -2.08 -21.66
C GLY A 32 4.15 -1.48 -20.59
N ASN A 33 3.98 -0.21 -20.28
CA ASN A 33 4.73 0.48 -19.23
C ASN A 33 4.00 0.48 -17.87
N GLN A 34 2.84 -0.16 -17.78
CA GLN A 34 2.05 -0.21 -16.56
C GLN A 34 2.32 -1.49 -15.78
N LEU A 35 2.36 -1.33 -14.46
CA LEU A 35 2.44 -2.42 -13.49
C LEU A 35 1.15 -2.46 -12.67
N TYR A 36 0.49 -3.60 -12.68
CA TYR A 36 -0.71 -3.87 -11.90
C TYR A 36 -0.34 -4.73 -10.72
N PHE A 37 -0.64 -4.24 -9.51
CA PHE A 37 -0.33 -4.95 -8.27
C PHE A 37 -1.58 -5.58 -7.68
N SER A 38 -1.47 -6.82 -7.25
CA SER A 38 -2.48 -7.47 -6.43
C SER A 38 -2.61 -6.77 -5.08
N GLY A 39 -3.72 -7.01 -4.39
CA GLY A 39 -3.97 -6.42 -3.08
C GLY A 39 -2.89 -6.77 -2.06
N ALA A 40 -2.39 -5.77 -1.35
CA ALA A 40 -1.46 -5.90 -0.24
C ALA A 40 -2.14 -5.52 1.07
N GLY A 41 -1.65 -6.04 2.17
CA GLY A 41 -2.13 -5.75 3.51
C GLY A 41 -1.02 -5.26 4.44
N PRO A 42 -1.35 -5.02 5.72
CA PRO A 42 -0.38 -4.60 6.74
C PRO A 42 0.40 -5.81 7.25
N PHE A 43 1.32 -6.32 6.45
CA PHE A 43 2.11 -7.50 6.75
C PHE A 43 3.49 -7.12 7.27
N GLN A 44 4.00 -7.94 8.18
CA GLN A 44 5.36 -7.86 8.70
C GLN A 44 5.89 -9.28 8.89
N ASN A 45 7.13 -9.54 8.48
CA ASN A 45 7.71 -10.88 8.49
C ASN A 45 6.83 -11.91 7.74
N LYS A 46 6.25 -11.48 6.60
CA LYS A 46 5.33 -12.27 5.75
C LYS A 46 4.04 -12.71 6.44
N LYS A 47 3.66 -12.06 7.54
CA LYS A 47 2.45 -12.37 8.31
C LYS A 47 1.62 -11.11 8.54
N PRO A 48 0.27 -11.24 8.62
CA PRO A 48 -0.56 -10.13 9.06
C PRO A 48 -0.10 -9.62 10.43
N ALA A 49 0.04 -8.31 10.57
CA ALA A 49 0.55 -7.69 11.79
C ALA A 49 -0.49 -6.86 12.53
N VAL A 50 -1.60 -6.51 11.88
CA VAL A 50 -2.69 -5.70 12.45
C VAL A 50 -4.01 -6.37 12.14
N PHE A 51 -4.90 -6.43 13.14
CA PHE A 51 -6.17 -7.13 13.04
C PHE A 51 -7.32 -6.27 13.55
N GLY A 52 -8.50 -6.46 12.98
CA GLY A 52 -9.72 -5.84 13.45
C GLY A 52 -10.25 -4.76 12.53
N LYS A 53 -11.45 -4.26 12.85
CA LYS A 53 -12.16 -3.24 12.08
C LYS A 53 -11.89 -1.85 12.63
N VAL A 54 -11.65 -0.92 11.74
CA VAL A 54 -11.48 0.49 12.11
C VAL A 54 -12.82 1.06 12.56
N GLY A 55 -12.80 1.76 13.67
CA GLY A 55 -14.02 2.35 14.29
C GLY A 55 -14.62 1.51 15.40
N SER A 56 -14.30 0.21 15.47
CA SER A 56 -14.71 -0.65 16.61
C SER A 56 -13.50 -1.24 17.32
N ASP A 57 -12.71 -2.08 16.64
CA ASP A 57 -11.54 -2.73 17.24
C ASP A 57 -10.30 -1.82 17.23
N LEU A 58 -10.20 -0.97 16.22
CA LEU A 58 -9.08 -0.08 15.98
C LEU A 58 -9.55 1.38 15.90
N THR A 59 -8.71 2.29 16.38
CA THR A 59 -8.89 3.72 16.18
C THR A 59 -8.56 4.13 14.75
N LEU A 60 -8.98 5.33 14.34
CA LEU A 60 -8.57 5.90 13.05
C LEU A 60 -7.04 5.96 12.93
N GLU A 61 -6.34 6.38 13.97
CA GLU A 61 -4.88 6.46 13.96
C GLU A 61 -4.21 5.10 13.80
N GLU A 62 -4.73 4.07 14.46
CA GLU A 62 -4.25 2.70 14.28
C GLU A 62 -4.53 2.20 12.85
N GLY A 63 -5.67 2.55 12.28
CA GLY A 63 -6.00 2.30 10.88
C GLY A 63 -5.05 3.00 9.91
N TYR A 64 -4.74 4.28 10.17
CA TYR A 64 -3.77 5.06 9.41
C TYR A 64 -2.38 4.39 9.41
N GLN A 65 -1.91 3.94 10.56
CA GLN A 65 -0.61 3.25 10.66
C GLN A 65 -0.64 1.89 9.95
N ALA A 66 -1.75 1.16 10.01
CA ALA A 66 -1.92 -0.07 9.24
C ALA A 66 -1.89 0.21 7.73
N ALA A 67 -2.50 1.29 7.28
CA ALA A 67 -2.45 1.75 5.89
C ALA A 67 -1.01 2.09 5.48
N ARG A 68 -0.27 2.78 6.33
CA ARG A 68 1.14 3.11 6.08
C ARG A 68 2.01 1.86 5.94
N LEU A 69 1.82 0.88 6.82
CA LEU A 69 2.51 -0.42 6.72
C LEU A 69 2.15 -1.15 5.41
N THR A 70 0.89 -1.10 5.01
CA THR A 70 0.43 -1.65 3.73
C THR A 70 1.13 -0.97 2.54
N GLY A 71 1.27 0.35 2.59
CA GLY A 71 2.04 1.11 1.61
C GLY A 71 3.51 0.69 1.54
N LEU A 72 4.14 0.41 2.67
CA LEU A 72 5.51 -0.12 2.71
C LEU A 72 5.60 -1.51 2.06
N ASN A 73 4.59 -2.35 2.22
CA ASN A 73 4.50 -3.64 1.53
C ASN A 73 4.41 -3.45 0.01
N LEU A 74 3.62 -2.49 -0.46
CA LEU A 74 3.54 -2.15 -1.89
C LEU A 74 4.87 -1.62 -2.43
N LEU A 75 5.58 -0.79 -1.68
CA LEU A 75 6.92 -0.32 -2.05
C LEU A 75 7.92 -1.47 -2.15
N SER A 76 7.85 -2.42 -1.24
CA SER A 76 8.70 -3.61 -1.27
C SER A 76 8.44 -4.45 -2.52
N GLN A 77 7.17 -4.68 -2.87
CA GLN A 77 6.78 -5.37 -4.10
C GLN A 77 7.25 -4.60 -5.34
N LEU A 78 7.04 -3.29 -5.36
CA LEU A 78 7.46 -2.43 -6.46
C LEU A 78 8.97 -2.51 -6.70
N LYS A 79 9.76 -2.47 -5.63
CA LYS A 79 11.23 -2.59 -5.70
C LYS A 79 11.68 -3.92 -6.32
N ASN A 80 10.91 -4.99 -6.13
CA ASN A 80 11.22 -6.29 -6.72
C ASN A 80 10.90 -6.35 -8.23
N GLU A 81 10.01 -5.48 -8.71
CA GLU A 81 9.52 -5.48 -10.09
C GLU A 81 10.28 -4.52 -11.01
N VAL A 82 11.03 -3.56 -10.46
CA VAL A 82 11.71 -2.53 -11.24
C VAL A 82 13.18 -2.40 -10.85
N ASP A 83 14.02 -2.12 -11.84
CA ASP A 83 15.45 -1.92 -11.61
C ASP A 83 15.75 -0.53 -11.03
N ASP A 84 14.92 0.46 -11.34
CA ASP A 84 15.14 1.86 -10.97
C ASP A 84 13.83 2.53 -10.53
N LEU A 85 13.71 2.75 -9.23
CA LEU A 85 12.55 3.42 -8.63
C LEU A 85 12.40 4.89 -9.07
N ASP A 86 13.45 5.53 -9.55
CA ASP A 86 13.39 6.91 -10.03
C ASP A 86 12.52 7.05 -11.30
N LYS A 87 12.30 5.94 -12.01
CA LYS A 87 11.46 5.87 -13.21
C LYS A 87 10.00 5.54 -12.92
N VAL A 88 9.62 5.39 -11.66
CA VAL A 88 8.27 4.97 -11.29
C VAL A 88 7.39 6.17 -11.02
N ARG A 89 6.16 6.09 -11.52
CA ARG A 89 5.06 7.00 -11.20
C ARG A 89 3.88 6.17 -10.67
N ILE A 90 3.31 6.58 -9.56
CA ILE A 90 2.10 5.94 -9.01
C ILE A 90 0.89 6.54 -9.72
N ILE A 91 0.03 5.71 -10.28
CA ILE A 91 -1.08 6.17 -11.13
C ILE A 91 -2.42 6.08 -10.37
N LYS A 92 -2.74 4.92 -9.83
CA LYS A 92 -4.01 4.69 -9.15
C LYS A 92 -3.82 3.77 -7.94
N VAL A 93 -4.52 4.10 -6.86
CA VAL A 93 -4.54 3.29 -5.64
C VAL A 93 -5.98 3.12 -5.19
N LEU A 94 -6.36 1.88 -4.89
CA LEU A 94 -7.68 1.55 -4.38
C LEU A 94 -7.52 0.87 -3.02
N ALA A 95 -8.15 1.43 -1.99
CA ALA A 95 -8.13 0.89 -0.63
C ALA A 95 -9.50 0.36 -0.23
N PHE A 96 -9.51 -0.85 0.32
CA PHE A 96 -10.65 -1.47 0.97
C PHE A 96 -10.39 -1.45 2.48
N VAL A 97 -11.27 -0.78 3.23
CA VAL A 97 -11.12 -0.63 4.68
C VAL A 97 -12.20 -1.43 5.38
N ALA A 98 -11.81 -2.47 6.12
CA ALA A 98 -12.72 -3.18 7.00
C ALA A 98 -13.05 -2.26 8.18
N SER A 99 -14.29 -1.80 8.27
CA SER A 99 -14.68 -0.76 9.23
C SER A 99 -16.05 -1.01 9.82
N ALA A 100 -16.28 -0.43 11.01
CA ALA A 100 -17.58 -0.48 11.69
C ALA A 100 -18.66 0.17 10.82
N PRO A 101 -19.94 -0.26 10.97
CA PRO A 101 -21.04 0.25 10.12
C PRO A 101 -21.25 1.77 10.18
N ASP A 102 -20.88 2.40 11.28
CA ASP A 102 -21.00 3.86 11.50
C ASP A 102 -19.70 4.64 11.24
N PHE A 103 -18.62 3.95 10.85
CA PHE A 103 -17.35 4.60 10.52
C PHE A 103 -17.39 5.13 9.08
N LEU A 104 -17.15 6.42 8.90
CA LEU A 104 -17.25 7.10 7.60
C LEU A 104 -15.95 7.74 7.13
N GLN A 105 -14.84 7.49 7.84
CA GLN A 105 -13.55 8.15 7.57
C GLN A 105 -12.55 7.23 6.86
N GLN A 106 -13.01 6.39 5.95
CA GLN A 106 -12.13 5.53 5.16
C GLN A 106 -11.05 6.31 4.39
N PRO A 107 -11.35 7.49 3.80
CA PRO A 107 -10.31 8.32 3.18
C PRO A 107 -9.20 8.75 4.13
N ALA A 108 -9.53 9.07 5.38
CA ALA A 108 -8.54 9.46 6.40
C ALA A 108 -7.62 8.28 6.74
N VAL A 109 -8.15 7.06 6.79
CA VAL A 109 -7.34 5.84 6.97
C VAL A 109 -6.38 5.65 5.79
N MET A 110 -6.90 5.76 4.56
CA MET A 110 -6.09 5.60 3.34
C MET A 110 -4.99 6.66 3.21
N ASN A 111 -5.11 7.80 3.87
CA ASN A 111 -4.05 8.80 3.90
C ASN A 111 -2.71 8.22 4.38
N GLY A 112 -2.71 7.15 5.16
CA GLY A 112 -1.49 6.44 5.54
C GLY A 112 -0.68 5.96 4.33
N VAL A 113 -1.35 5.47 3.29
CA VAL A 113 -0.72 5.11 2.01
C VAL A 113 -0.37 6.34 1.20
N SER A 114 -1.32 7.25 1.02
CA SER A 114 -1.15 8.42 0.16
C SER A 114 -0.06 9.37 0.65
N ASP A 115 0.01 9.61 1.95
CA ASP A 115 1.06 10.43 2.56
C ASP A 115 2.43 9.77 2.38
N LEU A 116 2.52 8.46 2.57
CA LEU A 116 3.76 7.71 2.35
C LEU A 116 4.27 7.87 0.91
N PHE A 117 3.40 7.69 -0.07
CA PHE A 117 3.77 7.79 -1.48
C PHE A 117 4.19 9.22 -1.85
N ALA A 118 3.53 10.24 -1.32
CA ALA A 118 3.92 11.63 -1.50
C ALA A 118 5.29 11.93 -0.87
N GLU A 119 5.55 11.42 0.33
CA GLU A 119 6.83 11.58 1.02
C GLU A 119 7.99 10.92 0.26
N VAL A 120 7.75 9.73 -0.31
CA VAL A 120 8.78 8.94 -0.99
C VAL A 120 9.03 9.43 -2.42
N PHE A 121 7.98 9.62 -3.21
CA PHE A 121 8.06 9.90 -4.63
C PHE A 121 7.87 11.38 -5.01
N GLY A 122 7.44 12.22 -4.06
CA GLY A 122 7.07 13.60 -4.39
C GLY A 122 5.90 13.64 -5.38
N GLU A 123 6.00 14.45 -6.42
CA GLU A 123 4.95 14.60 -7.44
C GLU A 123 4.59 13.28 -8.13
N LYS A 124 5.58 12.41 -8.37
CA LYS A 124 5.35 11.09 -8.98
C LYS A 124 4.55 10.14 -8.09
N GLY A 125 4.42 10.44 -6.82
CA GLY A 125 3.58 9.69 -5.86
C GLY A 125 2.13 10.16 -5.79
N LEU A 126 1.80 11.30 -6.39
CA LEU A 126 0.42 11.81 -6.41
C LEU A 126 -0.41 10.99 -7.39
N HIS A 127 -1.44 10.35 -6.88
CA HIS A 127 -2.23 9.34 -7.57
C HIS A 127 -3.72 9.62 -7.47
N THR A 128 -4.50 9.06 -8.39
CA THR A 128 -5.95 8.96 -8.22
C THR A 128 -6.25 7.83 -7.25
N ARG A 129 -7.36 7.93 -6.50
CA ARG A 129 -7.69 6.91 -5.52
C ARG A 129 -9.19 6.76 -5.29
N SER A 130 -9.56 5.60 -4.74
CA SER A 130 -10.84 5.39 -4.05
C SER A 130 -10.55 4.72 -2.72
N ALA A 131 -11.28 5.12 -1.68
CA ALA A 131 -11.23 4.52 -0.36
C ALA A 131 -12.65 4.13 0.04
N VAL A 132 -12.91 2.84 0.14
CA VAL A 132 -14.26 2.30 0.36
C VAL A 132 -14.28 1.36 1.54
N ALA A 133 -15.43 1.25 2.19
CA ALA A 133 -15.65 0.33 3.29
C ALA A 133 -15.98 -1.06 2.76
N VAL A 134 -15.52 -2.06 3.48
CA VAL A 134 -15.96 -3.46 3.34
C VAL A 134 -16.31 -4.01 4.71
N THR A 135 -17.15 -5.04 4.76
CA THR A 135 -17.54 -5.65 6.03
C THR A 135 -16.41 -6.40 6.70
N GLN A 136 -15.55 -7.04 5.92
CA GLN A 136 -14.41 -7.80 6.43
C GLN A 136 -13.40 -8.05 5.32
N LEU A 137 -12.17 -8.34 5.70
CA LEU A 137 -11.07 -8.69 4.80
C LEU A 137 -10.45 -10.04 5.22
N PRO A 138 -9.79 -10.73 4.30
CA PRO A 138 -9.05 -11.95 4.64
C PRO A 138 -8.10 -11.72 5.83
N PHE A 139 -7.91 -12.72 6.68
CA PHE A 139 -7.05 -12.68 7.87
C PHE A 139 -7.49 -11.64 8.92
N ASN A 140 -8.70 -11.09 8.81
CA ASN A 140 -9.18 -10.04 9.69
C ASN A 140 -8.30 -8.78 9.71
N ILE A 141 -7.61 -8.49 8.61
CA ILE A 141 -6.81 -7.26 8.46
C ILE A 141 -7.73 -6.05 8.28
N PRO A 142 -7.32 -4.85 8.71
CA PRO A 142 -8.17 -3.66 8.63
C PRO A 142 -8.20 -3.00 7.26
N ILE A 143 -7.21 -3.26 6.41
CA ILE A 143 -7.08 -2.61 5.11
C ILE A 143 -6.39 -3.52 4.10
N GLU A 144 -6.85 -3.43 2.85
CA GLU A 144 -6.21 -4.04 1.69
C GLU A 144 -6.13 -2.99 0.59
N VAL A 145 -4.99 -2.90 -0.08
CA VAL A 145 -4.72 -1.87 -1.08
C VAL A 145 -4.14 -2.49 -2.34
N GLU A 146 -4.73 -2.14 -3.48
CA GLU A 146 -4.16 -2.47 -4.79
C GLU A 146 -3.69 -1.20 -5.51
N MET A 147 -2.77 -1.34 -6.45
CA MET A 147 -2.07 -0.21 -7.04
C MET A 147 -1.80 -0.46 -8.52
N ILE A 148 -1.85 0.62 -9.30
CA ILE A 148 -1.32 0.68 -10.66
C ILE A 148 -0.19 1.71 -10.66
N ALA A 149 0.98 1.29 -11.15
CA ALA A 149 2.14 2.16 -11.35
C ALA A 149 2.55 2.17 -12.82
N GLU A 150 3.31 3.15 -13.23
CA GLU A 150 3.85 3.28 -14.57
C GLU A 150 5.37 3.41 -14.51
N ILE A 151 6.07 2.78 -15.45
CA ILE A 151 7.51 2.94 -15.61
C ILE A 151 7.75 3.95 -16.74
N GLU A 152 8.39 5.06 -16.43
CA GLU A 152 8.82 6.05 -17.43
C GLU A 152 10.03 5.53 -18.18
N GLU A 153 10.04 5.69 -19.48
CA GLU A 153 11.18 5.34 -20.36
C GLU A 153 12.32 6.36 -20.27
#